data_f5b432298a8f928de8e9d3b94c64a4e7
#
_entry.id   f5b432298a8f928de8e9d3b94c64a4e7
#
_cell.length_a   1.000
_cell.length_b   1.000
_cell.length_c   1.000
_cell.angle_alpha   90.00
_cell.angle_beta   90.00
_cell.angle_gamma   90.00
#
_symmetry.space_group_name_H-M   'P 1'
#
loop_
_entity.id
_entity.type
_entity.pdbx_description
1 polymer ?
#
loop_
_entity_poly.entity_id
_entity_poly.type
_entity_poly.pdbx_seq_one_letter_code
_entity_poly.pdbx_strand_id
1 'polypeptide(L)'
;MKKILVLWFLLVGSSGFAQPAAVRSKARAGAGEVWPVARAQAWYRAHPWISGVNFIPSTAINQLEMWQAATFDPVTIDRELGWAEGIGFNTMRVFLHSLAWKEDPAGFKKRVGDYLALANKHHIQTIFVFFDDCWNKVPQAGLQPAPRTGVHNSGWVQDPGEPISRDSAAFSQLKPYVHDVLTAFRSDPRILLWDLYNEPGNSDKRTASLPLVRNVFAWAREVNPAQPLTSGIWAWDFTALNALQVGNSDVVTYHDYEDEAWHRRVIQMLHTTGRPLVCTEYMARPRNSRFSTIMPLLKRENVGAISWGLVEGKTNTKYAWDTPLTDGSEPVEWFHEVFRRDGTPYRRDETELIKKLNSK
;
A
#
# COMPACT_ATOMS: atom_id res chain seq x y z
N MET A 1 -53.42 -5.94 -11.15
CA MET A 1 -52.22 -6.36 -10.38
C MET A 1 -51.67 -5.12 -9.71
N LYS A 2 -51.89 -4.99 -8.41
CA LYS A 2 -51.54 -3.79 -7.60
C LYS A 2 -50.07 -3.87 -7.17
N LYS A 3 -49.29 -2.86 -7.54
CA LYS A 3 -47.92 -2.68 -7.02
C LYS A 3 -48.03 -2.08 -5.62
N ILE A 4 -47.53 -2.80 -4.60
CA ILE A 4 -47.41 -2.31 -3.25
C ILE A 4 -46.03 -1.64 -3.13
N LEU A 5 -46.06 -0.31 -2.90
CA LEU A 5 -44.88 0.52 -2.63
C LEU A 5 -44.63 0.44 -1.12
N VAL A 6 -43.56 -0.23 -0.70
CA VAL A 6 -43.14 -0.25 0.70
C VAL A 6 -42.15 0.89 0.89
N LEU A 7 -42.60 1.96 1.56
CA LEU A 7 -41.77 3.06 2.02
C LEU A 7 -41.06 2.62 3.32
N TRP A 8 -39.74 2.47 3.26
CA TRP A 8 -38.91 2.33 4.48
C TRP A 8 -38.49 3.73 4.95
N PHE A 9 -39.02 4.16 6.09
CA PHE A 9 -38.51 5.31 6.83
C PHE A 9 -37.19 4.93 7.50
N LEU A 10 -36.08 5.48 6.99
CA LEU A 10 -34.80 5.44 7.69
C LEU A 10 -34.82 6.49 8.82
N LEU A 11 -35.01 6.05 10.04
CA LEU A 11 -34.69 6.80 11.25
C LEU A 11 -33.15 6.93 11.32
N VAL A 12 -32.66 8.13 10.97
CA VAL A 12 -31.27 8.49 11.25
C VAL A 12 -31.16 8.81 12.73
N GLY A 13 -30.85 7.77 13.51
CA GLY A 13 -30.39 7.94 14.89
C GLY A 13 -28.98 8.56 14.85
N SER A 14 -28.84 9.76 15.37
CA SER A 14 -27.55 10.40 15.66
C SER A 14 -26.87 9.67 16.81
N SER A 15 -26.25 8.51 16.52
CA SER A 15 -25.34 7.86 17.45
C SER A 15 -24.01 8.64 17.38
N GLY A 16 -23.84 9.55 18.34
CA GLY A 16 -22.54 10.15 18.62
C GLY A 16 -21.51 9.04 18.82
N PHE A 17 -20.47 9.01 18.02
CA PHE A 17 -19.31 8.17 18.25
C PHE A 17 -18.68 8.59 19.58
N ALA A 18 -18.96 7.80 20.65
CA ALA A 18 -18.16 7.89 21.87
C ALA A 18 -16.72 7.58 21.47
N GLN A 19 -15.80 8.51 21.75
CA GLN A 19 -14.37 8.22 21.64
C GLN A 19 -14.08 6.96 22.44
N PRO A 20 -13.52 5.90 21.84
CA PRO A 20 -13.11 4.74 22.59
C PRO A 20 -12.06 5.19 23.59
N ALA A 21 -12.30 4.95 24.88
CA ALA A 21 -11.31 5.15 25.93
C ALA A 21 -10.02 4.46 25.51
N ALA A 22 -8.94 5.25 25.38
CA ALA A 22 -7.63 4.75 25.00
C ALA A 22 -7.24 3.67 26.02
N VAL A 23 -7.25 2.42 25.59
CA VAL A 23 -6.62 1.33 26.32
C VAL A 23 -5.13 1.60 26.29
N ARG A 24 -4.63 2.35 27.27
CA ARG A 24 -3.19 2.55 27.47
C ARG A 24 -2.60 1.20 27.87
N SER A 25 -2.08 0.46 26.89
CA SER A 25 -1.14 -0.61 27.21
C SER A 25 0.04 0.04 27.91
N LYS A 26 0.47 -0.53 29.05
CA LYS A 26 1.69 -0.06 29.74
C LYS A 26 2.85 -0.15 28.75
N ALA A 27 3.27 1.00 28.22
CA ALA A 27 4.42 1.09 27.33
C ALA A 27 5.64 0.57 28.09
N ARG A 28 6.39 -0.34 27.49
CA ARG A 28 7.73 -0.69 27.98
C ARG A 28 8.61 0.56 27.88
N ALA A 29 9.35 0.85 28.95
CA ALA A 29 10.27 1.97 28.98
C ALA A 29 11.23 1.88 27.77
N GLY A 30 11.19 2.89 26.86
CA GLY A 30 12.03 2.97 25.66
C GLY A 30 11.32 2.75 24.32
N ALA A 31 10.05 2.30 24.28
CA ALA A 31 9.29 2.19 23.02
C ALA A 31 8.79 3.56 22.55
N GLY A 32 8.89 3.84 21.25
CA GLY A 32 8.34 5.05 20.66
C GLY A 32 6.81 5.12 20.79
N GLU A 33 6.29 6.33 20.95
CA GLU A 33 4.85 6.58 20.98
C GLU A 33 4.31 6.96 19.59
N VAL A 34 3.00 6.84 19.41
CA VAL A 34 2.32 7.41 18.24
C VAL A 34 2.57 8.92 18.21
N TRP A 35 2.95 9.45 17.06
CA TRP A 35 3.27 10.87 16.97
C TRP A 35 2.08 11.74 17.36
N PRO A 36 2.31 12.83 18.10
CA PRO A 36 1.30 13.87 18.25
C PRO A 36 0.83 14.38 16.89
N VAL A 37 -0.45 14.71 16.76
CA VAL A 37 -1.02 15.23 15.51
C VAL A 37 -0.22 16.40 14.94
N ALA A 38 0.22 17.32 15.81
CA ALA A 38 1.04 18.46 15.40
C ALA A 38 2.35 18.06 14.71
N ARG A 39 3.01 16.99 15.22
CA ARG A 39 4.24 16.47 14.62
C ARG A 39 3.96 15.86 13.24
N ALA A 40 2.91 15.04 13.12
CA ALA A 40 2.51 14.41 11.87
C ALA A 40 2.15 15.47 10.81
N GLN A 41 1.41 16.49 11.20
CA GLN A 41 1.06 17.62 10.33
C GLN A 41 2.29 18.45 9.91
N ALA A 42 3.24 18.70 10.82
CA ALA A 42 4.49 19.39 10.49
C ALA A 42 5.33 18.60 9.50
N TRP A 43 5.44 17.28 9.73
CA TRP A 43 6.14 16.37 8.83
C TRP A 43 5.50 16.39 7.43
N TYR A 44 4.17 16.28 7.30
CA TYR A 44 3.47 16.26 6.01
C TYR A 44 3.68 17.58 5.23
N ARG A 45 3.58 18.73 5.92
CA ARG A 45 3.83 20.04 5.30
C ARG A 45 5.28 20.28 4.85
N ALA A 46 6.23 19.55 5.39
CA ALA A 46 7.65 19.63 5.00
C ALA A 46 7.95 18.89 3.69
N HIS A 47 7.00 18.10 3.18
CA HIS A 47 7.13 17.36 1.92
C HIS A 47 6.31 18.02 0.80
N PRO A 48 6.73 17.89 -0.47
CA PRO A 48 5.86 18.21 -1.59
C PRO A 48 4.62 17.30 -1.55
N TRP A 49 3.59 17.65 -2.31
CA TRP A 49 2.43 16.77 -2.43
C TRP A 49 2.86 15.36 -2.85
N ILE A 50 2.51 14.38 -2.03
CA ILE A 50 2.89 12.98 -2.23
C ILE A 50 2.08 12.43 -3.41
N SER A 51 2.76 12.04 -4.47
CA SER A 51 2.15 11.51 -5.68
C SER A 51 2.99 10.39 -6.25
N GLY A 52 2.36 9.27 -6.55
CA GLY A 52 3.12 8.11 -7.01
C GLY A 52 2.26 6.89 -7.29
N VAL A 53 2.89 5.73 -7.17
CA VAL A 53 2.27 4.47 -7.54
C VAL A 53 2.81 3.31 -6.70
N ASN A 54 2.00 2.26 -6.53
CA ASN A 54 2.48 0.96 -6.04
C ASN A 54 3.35 0.33 -7.12
N PHE A 55 4.60 0.08 -6.80
CA PHE A 55 5.63 -0.33 -7.73
C PHE A 55 6.14 -1.74 -7.47
N ILE A 56 6.17 -2.51 -8.53
CA ILE A 56 6.94 -3.75 -8.69
C ILE A 56 7.48 -3.75 -10.13
N PRO A 57 8.75 -4.11 -10.38
CA PRO A 57 9.28 -4.09 -11.73
C PRO A 57 8.52 -5.09 -12.64
N SER A 58 8.32 -4.74 -13.90
CA SER A 58 7.56 -5.55 -14.86
C SER A 58 8.10 -6.98 -15.03
N THR A 59 9.34 -7.21 -14.64
CA THR A 59 10.02 -8.52 -14.66
C THR A 59 9.73 -9.40 -13.45
N ALA A 60 9.07 -8.87 -12.40
CA ALA A 60 8.73 -9.63 -11.22
C ALA A 60 7.22 -9.91 -11.12
N ILE A 61 6.84 -11.14 -10.76
CA ILE A 61 5.45 -11.55 -10.56
C ILE A 61 4.96 -11.26 -9.14
N ASN A 62 5.89 -11.16 -8.19
CA ASN A 62 5.61 -10.94 -6.77
C ASN A 62 6.83 -10.37 -6.04
N GLN A 63 6.65 -10.11 -4.76
CA GLN A 63 7.67 -9.56 -3.88
C GLN A 63 8.92 -10.47 -3.77
N LEU A 64 8.74 -11.79 -3.81
CA LEU A 64 9.88 -12.72 -3.77
C LEU A 64 10.74 -12.60 -5.03
N GLU A 65 10.13 -12.58 -6.21
CA GLU A 65 10.87 -12.40 -7.47
C GLU A 65 11.56 -11.04 -7.53
N MET A 66 10.97 -10.00 -6.94
CA MET A 66 11.60 -8.68 -6.85
C MET A 66 12.83 -8.69 -5.93
N TRP A 67 12.81 -9.43 -4.81
CA TRP A 67 13.81 -9.25 -3.75
C TRP A 67 14.83 -10.39 -3.60
N GLN A 68 14.61 -11.55 -4.22
CA GLN A 68 15.60 -12.66 -4.18
C GLN A 68 16.87 -12.32 -4.98
N ALA A 69 18.03 -12.80 -4.53
CA ALA A 69 19.32 -12.49 -5.14
C ALA A 69 19.40 -12.89 -6.64
N ALA A 70 18.78 -14.03 -6.98
CA ALA A 70 18.81 -14.57 -8.34
C ALA A 70 17.94 -13.80 -9.35
N THR A 71 17.00 -12.99 -8.87
CA THR A 71 15.96 -12.36 -9.72
C THR A 71 15.86 -10.84 -9.55
N PHE A 72 16.63 -10.26 -8.63
CA PHE A 72 16.70 -8.80 -8.47
C PHE A 72 17.22 -8.14 -9.75
N ASP A 73 16.40 -7.27 -10.34
CA ASP A 73 16.66 -6.66 -11.65
C ASP A 73 16.80 -5.13 -11.56
N PRO A 74 18.00 -4.63 -11.18
CA PRO A 74 18.23 -3.19 -11.05
C PRO A 74 18.12 -2.43 -12.36
N VAL A 75 18.31 -3.10 -13.50
CA VAL A 75 18.23 -2.46 -14.83
C VAL A 75 16.78 -2.10 -15.17
N THR A 76 15.87 -3.04 -14.99
CA THR A 76 14.44 -2.78 -15.17
C THR A 76 13.92 -1.79 -14.14
N ILE A 77 14.32 -1.91 -12.88
CA ILE A 77 13.94 -0.96 -11.82
C ILE A 77 14.36 0.46 -12.20
N ASP A 78 15.62 0.68 -12.58
CA ASP A 78 16.15 2.00 -12.97
C ASP A 78 15.35 2.61 -14.12
N ARG A 79 15.12 1.82 -15.17
CA ARG A 79 14.38 2.25 -16.36
C ARG A 79 12.94 2.67 -16.01
N GLU A 80 12.22 1.85 -15.25
CA GLU A 80 10.82 2.09 -14.95
C GLU A 80 10.60 3.23 -13.94
N LEU A 81 11.53 3.41 -13.00
CA LEU A 81 11.56 4.59 -12.13
C LEU A 81 11.82 5.87 -12.93
N GLY A 82 12.66 5.80 -14.00
CA GLY A 82 12.85 6.92 -14.92
C GLY A 82 11.57 7.31 -15.67
N TRP A 83 10.74 6.34 -16.05
CA TRP A 83 9.43 6.65 -16.66
C TRP A 83 8.48 7.33 -15.66
N ALA A 84 8.49 6.87 -14.41
CA ALA A 84 7.70 7.48 -13.34
C ALA A 84 8.13 8.92 -13.04
N GLU A 85 9.45 9.18 -12.92
CA GLU A 85 10.00 10.54 -12.81
C GLU A 85 9.55 11.41 -13.98
N GLY A 86 9.59 10.87 -15.21
CA GLY A 86 9.20 11.55 -16.44
C GLY A 86 7.76 12.07 -16.45
N ILE A 87 6.88 11.57 -15.59
CA ILE A 87 5.51 12.06 -15.39
C ILE A 87 5.32 12.78 -14.04
N GLY A 88 6.42 13.00 -13.30
CA GLY A 88 6.45 13.77 -12.05
C GLY A 88 6.01 13.02 -10.80
N PHE A 89 5.95 11.69 -10.81
CA PHE A 89 5.79 10.92 -9.59
C PHE A 89 7.03 11.08 -8.71
N ASN A 90 6.81 11.28 -7.42
CA ASN A 90 7.86 11.48 -6.43
C ASN A 90 7.89 10.41 -5.33
N THR A 91 6.98 9.44 -5.38
CA THR A 91 6.86 8.41 -4.35
C THR A 91 6.51 7.05 -4.97
N MET A 92 7.20 5.99 -4.52
CA MET A 92 6.83 4.60 -4.81
C MET A 92 6.43 3.89 -3.52
N ARG A 93 5.33 3.13 -3.56
CA ARG A 93 4.98 2.19 -2.49
C ARG A 93 5.39 0.80 -2.91
N VAL A 94 6.25 0.14 -2.12
CA VAL A 94 6.96 -1.08 -2.49
C VAL A 94 6.88 -2.11 -1.39
N PHE A 95 6.49 -3.33 -1.76
CA PHE A 95 6.28 -4.42 -0.82
C PHE A 95 7.57 -5.19 -0.57
N LEU A 96 7.94 -5.34 0.68
CA LEU A 96 9.00 -6.23 1.14
C LEU A 96 8.46 -7.66 1.32
N HIS A 97 9.33 -8.62 1.69
CA HIS A 97 8.89 -9.97 2.03
C HIS A 97 9.81 -10.63 3.05
N SER A 98 9.25 -11.10 4.17
CA SER A 98 9.99 -11.70 5.28
C SER A 98 10.77 -12.96 4.88
N LEU A 99 10.24 -13.74 3.92
CA LEU A 99 10.91 -14.94 3.44
C LEU A 99 12.17 -14.62 2.63
N ALA A 100 12.13 -13.58 1.77
CA ALA A 100 13.32 -13.12 1.04
C ALA A 100 14.41 -12.58 1.99
N TRP A 101 14.01 -11.90 3.07
CA TRP A 101 14.91 -11.50 4.13
C TRP A 101 15.48 -12.71 4.88
N LYS A 102 14.65 -13.69 5.22
CA LYS A 102 15.05 -14.89 5.98
C LYS A 102 16.11 -15.73 5.26
N GLU A 103 16.05 -15.79 3.94
CA GLU A 103 17.04 -16.52 3.14
C GLU A 103 18.42 -15.86 3.15
N ASP A 104 18.48 -14.53 3.10
CA ASP A 104 19.71 -13.77 3.00
C ASP A 104 19.53 -12.37 3.62
N PRO A 105 19.55 -12.24 4.95
CA PRO A 105 19.27 -10.95 5.60
C PRO A 105 20.25 -9.83 5.21
N ALA A 106 21.52 -10.15 4.99
CA ALA A 106 22.52 -9.16 4.60
C ALA A 106 22.34 -8.70 3.14
N GLY A 107 22.22 -9.65 2.24
CA GLY A 107 22.00 -9.36 0.82
C GLY A 107 20.63 -8.73 0.56
N PHE A 108 19.59 -9.12 1.29
CA PHE A 108 18.27 -8.46 1.22
C PHE A 108 18.38 -6.96 1.54
N LYS A 109 19.02 -6.60 2.67
CA LYS A 109 19.24 -5.19 3.03
C LYS A 109 20.10 -4.47 2.00
N LYS A 110 21.09 -5.14 1.41
CA LYS A 110 21.89 -4.57 0.34
C LYS A 110 21.00 -4.23 -0.88
N ARG A 111 20.16 -5.17 -1.34
CA ARG A 111 19.24 -4.96 -2.47
C ARG A 111 18.21 -3.85 -2.19
N VAL A 112 17.70 -3.76 -0.95
CA VAL A 112 16.87 -2.62 -0.52
C VAL A 112 17.64 -1.30 -0.61
N GLY A 113 18.90 -1.28 -0.18
CA GLY A 113 19.79 -0.11 -0.30
C GLY A 113 20.09 0.27 -1.76
N ASP A 114 20.29 -0.73 -2.64
CA ASP A 114 20.50 -0.54 -4.08
C ASP A 114 19.23 0.03 -4.74
N TYR A 115 18.05 -0.51 -4.41
CA TYR A 115 16.76 0.04 -4.86
C TYR A 115 16.57 1.49 -4.42
N LEU A 116 16.84 1.80 -3.15
CA LEU A 116 16.74 3.16 -2.62
C LEU A 116 17.71 4.12 -3.33
N ALA A 117 18.89 3.65 -3.74
CA ALA A 117 19.82 4.46 -4.52
C ALA A 117 19.26 4.77 -5.92
N LEU A 118 18.65 3.79 -6.58
CA LEU A 118 17.98 3.99 -7.88
C LEU A 118 16.78 4.92 -7.74
N ALA A 119 15.91 4.73 -6.75
CA ALA A 119 14.77 5.61 -6.51
C ALA A 119 15.22 7.06 -6.25
N ASN A 120 16.25 7.25 -5.42
CA ASN A 120 16.81 8.58 -5.15
C ASN A 120 17.45 9.24 -6.38
N LYS A 121 18.09 8.47 -7.28
CA LYS A 121 18.58 8.95 -8.56
C LYS A 121 17.46 9.60 -9.39
N HIS A 122 16.25 9.07 -9.30
CA HIS A 122 15.04 9.56 -9.95
C HIS A 122 14.19 10.49 -9.08
N HIS A 123 14.75 11.05 -8.00
CA HIS A 123 14.07 11.98 -7.08
C HIS A 123 12.80 11.38 -6.43
N ILE A 124 12.75 10.08 -6.27
CA ILE A 124 11.63 9.31 -5.74
C ILE A 124 11.94 8.86 -4.31
N GLN A 125 11.04 9.15 -3.37
CA GLN A 125 11.05 8.56 -2.03
C GLN A 125 10.23 7.27 -2.01
N THR A 126 10.43 6.43 -0.99
CA THR A 126 9.80 5.12 -0.91
C THR A 126 8.95 4.96 0.33
N ILE A 127 7.75 4.41 0.16
CA ILE A 127 6.92 3.81 1.21
C ILE A 127 7.16 2.30 1.16
N PHE A 128 7.77 1.73 2.19
CA PHE A 128 7.91 0.27 2.24
C PHE A 128 6.75 -0.36 3.00
N VAL A 129 6.22 -1.46 2.45
CA VAL A 129 5.19 -2.31 3.05
C VAL A 129 5.84 -3.55 3.61
N PHE A 130 5.59 -3.88 4.89
CA PHE A 130 6.17 -5.07 5.54
C PHE A 130 5.38 -6.33 5.28
N PHE A 131 4.09 -6.36 5.65
CA PHE A 131 3.23 -7.54 5.58
C PHE A 131 2.03 -7.32 4.68
N ASP A 132 1.43 -8.41 4.19
CA ASP A 132 0.36 -8.37 3.21
C ASP A 132 -0.56 -9.59 3.32
N ASP A 133 -1.87 -9.39 3.40
CA ASP A 133 -2.86 -10.47 3.45
C ASP A 133 -3.45 -10.83 2.08
N CYS A 134 -2.92 -10.27 0.98
CA CYS A 134 -3.54 -10.41 -0.33
C CYS A 134 -3.06 -11.64 -1.10
N TRP A 135 -4.00 -12.28 -1.82
CA TRP A 135 -3.80 -13.31 -2.83
C TRP A 135 -3.30 -14.67 -2.30
N ASN A 136 -2.19 -15.20 -2.83
CA ASN A 136 -1.82 -16.59 -2.58
C ASN A 136 -1.27 -16.78 -1.16
N LYS A 137 -1.84 -17.73 -0.44
CA LYS A 137 -1.68 -17.89 1.02
C LYS A 137 -0.38 -18.54 1.45
N VAL A 138 0.32 -19.23 0.55
CA VAL A 138 1.50 -20.05 0.88
C VAL A 138 2.67 -19.57 0.02
N PRO A 139 3.45 -18.58 0.47
CA PRO A 139 4.65 -18.14 -0.22
C PRO A 139 5.74 -19.23 -0.18
N GLN A 140 6.48 -19.35 -1.26
CA GLN A 140 7.63 -20.25 -1.36
C GLN A 140 8.80 -19.49 -1.97
N ALA A 141 9.97 -19.60 -1.34
CA ALA A 141 11.20 -19.05 -1.90
C ALA A 141 11.68 -19.83 -3.13
N GLY A 142 12.60 -19.25 -3.88
CA GLY A 142 13.15 -19.82 -5.11
C GLY A 142 12.38 -19.39 -6.36
N LEU A 143 12.34 -20.27 -7.35
CA LEU A 143 11.70 -19.97 -8.64
C LEU A 143 10.20 -19.68 -8.47
N GLN A 144 9.79 -18.50 -8.93
CA GLN A 144 8.40 -18.12 -8.88
C GLN A 144 7.62 -18.65 -10.10
N PRO A 145 6.30 -18.89 -9.97
CA PRO A 145 5.50 -19.41 -11.06
C PRO A 145 5.40 -18.41 -12.22
N ALA A 146 5.19 -18.92 -13.43
CA ALA A 146 4.81 -18.07 -14.56
C ALA A 146 3.43 -17.43 -14.31
N PRO A 147 3.18 -16.20 -14.80
CA PRO A 147 1.87 -15.58 -14.70
C PRO A 147 0.82 -16.40 -15.43
N ARG A 148 -0.35 -16.54 -14.84
CA ARG A 148 -1.51 -17.13 -15.51
C ARG A 148 -2.12 -16.10 -16.46
N THR A 149 -2.32 -16.49 -17.70
CA THR A 149 -2.87 -15.61 -18.73
C THR A 149 -4.18 -14.96 -18.30
N GLY A 150 -4.28 -13.64 -18.42
CA GLY A 150 -5.48 -12.88 -18.13
C GLY A 150 -5.93 -12.86 -16.66
N VAL A 151 -5.10 -13.34 -15.75
CA VAL A 151 -5.41 -13.41 -14.31
C VAL A 151 -4.59 -12.39 -13.54
N HIS A 152 -5.28 -11.43 -12.94
CA HIS A 152 -4.72 -10.39 -12.10
C HIS A 152 -3.95 -10.99 -10.90
N ASN A 153 -2.74 -10.52 -10.63
CA ASN A 153 -1.90 -10.92 -9.49
C ASN A 153 -1.83 -12.43 -9.24
N SER A 154 -1.84 -13.21 -10.32
CA SER A 154 -1.92 -14.68 -10.22
C SER A 154 -0.79 -15.34 -9.42
N GLY A 155 0.35 -14.67 -9.33
CA GLY A 155 1.51 -15.13 -8.57
C GLY A 155 1.86 -14.27 -7.35
N TRP A 156 1.08 -13.22 -7.04
CA TRP A 156 1.28 -12.40 -5.84
C TRP A 156 1.10 -13.24 -4.58
N VAL A 157 1.93 -13.04 -3.57
CA VAL A 157 1.94 -13.89 -2.36
C VAL A 157 1.78 -13.08 -1.09
N GLN A 158 1.13 -13.68 -0.11
CA GLN A 158 0.97 -13.09 1.24
C GLN A 158 2.29 -13.09 2.00
N ASP A 159 2.46 -12.09 2.87
CA ASP A 159 3.50 -12.07 3.89
C ASP A 159 2.91 -11.63 5.24
N PRO A 160 3.03 -12.43 6.31
CA PRO A 160 3.49 -13.81 6.29
C PRO A 160 2.43 -14.73 5.67
N GLY A 161 2.86 -15.87 5.14
CA GLY A 161 1.94 -16.88 4.65
C GLY A 161 0.96 -17.37 5.73
N GLU A 162 -0.14 -17.98 5.30
CA GLU A 162 -1.22 -18.45 6.18
C GLU A 162 -0.74 -19.34 7.34
N PRO A 163 0.25 -20.25 7.19
CA PRO A 163 0.73 -21.05 8.30
C PRO A 163 1.24 -20.24 9.50
N ILE A 164 1.80 -19.06 9.24
CA ILE A 164 2.27 -18.15 10.31
C ILE A 164 1.15 -17.21 10.74
N SER A 165 0.44 -16.60 9.79
CA SER A 165 -0.56 -15.57 10.10
C SER A 165 -1.74 -16.09 10.93
N ARG A 166 -2.00 -17.40 10.92
CA ARG A 166 -3.05 -18.05 11.71
C ARG A 166 -2.57 -18.65 13.04
N ASP A 167 -1.26 -18.65 13.28
CA ASP A 167 -0.68 -19.18 14.52
C ASP A 167 0.00 -18.08 15.33
N SER A 168 -0.67 -17.59 16.36
CA SER A 168 -0.12 -16.52 17.21
C SER A 168 1.17 -16.91 17.94
N ALA A 169 1.43 -18.19 18.17
CA ALA A 169 2.68 -18.67 18.76
C ALA A 169 3.86 -18.50 17.77
N ALA A 170 3.57 -18.53 16.46
CA ALA A 170 4.56 -18.34 15.42
C ALA A 170 4.93 -16.89 15.15
N PHE A 171 4.17 -15.90 15.64
CA PHE A 171 4.40 -14.47 15.34
C PHE A 171 5.78 -13.98 15.78
N SER A 172 6.32 -14.53 16.90
CA SER A 172 7.62 -14.12 17.41
C SER A 172 8.77 -14.29 16.42
N GLN A 173 8.65 -15.21 15.46
CA GLN A 173 9.67 -15.42 14.42
C GLN A 173 9.75 -14.27 13.39
N LEU A 174 8.72 -13.42 13.30
CA LEU A 174 8.67 -12.27 12.39
C LEU A 174 9.34 -11.02 13.00
N LYS A 175 9.44 -10.97 14.35
CA LYS A 175 10.02 -9.82 15.05
C LYS A 175 11.45 -9.51 14.61
N PRO A 176 12.37 -10.49 14.44
CA PRO A 176 13.73 -10.22 13.95
C PRO A 176 13.75 -9.53 12.59
N TYR A 177 12.89 -9.90 11.66
CA TYR A 177 12.75 -9.26 10.35
C TYR A 177 12.36 -7.79 10.47
N VAL A 178 11.30 -7.50 11.23
CA VAL A 178 10.84 -6.11 11.45
C VAL A 178 11.94 -5.27 12.11
N HIS A 179 12.58 -5.81 13.15
CA HIS A 179 13.63 -5.10 13.87
C HIS A 179 14.88 -4.86 13.02
N ASP A 180 15.34 -5.87 12.27
CA ASP A 180 16.56 -5.77 11.46
C ASP A 180 16.41 -4.75 10.34
N VAL A 181 15.29 -4.82 9.59
CA VAL A 181 15.03 -3.89 8.50
C VAL A 181 14.82 -2.46 9.01
N LEU A 182 13.97 -2.27 10.02
CA LEU A 182 13.74 -0.93 10.58
C LEU A 182 15.00 -0.35 11.19
N THR A 183 15.83 -1.15 11.87
CA THR A 183 17.09 -0.67 12.46
C THR A 183 18.09 -0.25 11.39
N ALA A 184 18.21 -1.04 10.32
CA ALA A 184 19.12 -0.75 9.23
C ALA A 184 18.81 0.58 8.53
N PHE A 185 17.52 0.91 8.40
CA PHE A 185 17.06 2.08 7.64
C PHE A 185 16.33 3.13 8.49
N ARG A 186 16.44 3.08 9.81
CA ARG A 186 15.68 3.90 10.78
C ARG A 186 15.75 5.41 10.58
N SER A 187 16.78 5.91 9.90
CA SER A 187 17.00 7.34 9.66
C SER A 187 17.33 7.64 8.21
N ASP A 188 17.00 6.72 7.30
CA ASP A 188 17.26 6.90 5.87
C ASP A 188 16.26 7.89 5.27
N PRO A 189 16.70 9.06 4.77
CA PRO A 189 15.80 10.10 4.27
C PRO A 189 15.14 9.73 2.92
N ARG A 190 15.59 8.67 2.26
CA ARG A 190 14.99 8.16 1.02
C ARG A 190 13.69 7.40 1.29
N ILE A 191 13.44 7.02 2.55
CA ILE A 191 12.21 6.37 2.98
C ILE A 191 11.26 7.42 3.53
N LEU A 192 10.09 7.55 2.90
CA LEU A 192 9.07 8.52 3.26
C LEU A 192 8.32 8.08 4.52
N LEU A 193 7.79 6.86 4.54
CA LEU A 193 7.12 6.27 5.68
C LEU A 193 7.17 4.72 5.61
N TRP A 194 6.83 4.08 6.71
CA TRP A 194 6.71 2.63 6.81
C TRP A 194 5.24 2.22 6.91
N ASP A 195 4.77 1.45 5.93
CA ASP A 195 3.47 0.80 5.94
C ASP A 195 3.63 -0.61 6.52
N LEU A 196 3.13 -0.81 7.72
CA LEU A 196 3.44 -2.02 8.49
C LEU A 196 2.65 -3.23 8.04
N TYR A 197 1.48 -3.02 7.41
CA TYR A 197 0.62 -4.11 6.99
C TYR A 197 -0.36 -3.67 5.91
N ASN A 198 -0.27 -4.29 4.74
CA ASN A 198 -1.21 -4.12 3.65
C ASN A 198 -2.48 -4.94 3.88
N GLU A 199 -3.62 -4.28 3.77
CA GLU A 199 -4.96 -4.87 3.76
C GLU A 199 -5.17 -5.99 4.81
N PRO A 200 -4.90 -5.73 6.09
CA PRO A 200 -5.09 -6.76 7.11
C PRO A 200 -6.55 -7.24 7.12
N GLY A 201 -6.72 -8.55 7.20
CA GLY A 201 -8.03 -9.18 7.16
C GLY A 201 -8.49 -9.60 5.75
N ASN A 202 -7.74 -9.27 4.69
CA ASN A 202 -8.00 -9.75 3.34
C ASN A 202 -7.93 -11.28 3.25
N SER A 203 -8.34 -11.83 2.12
CA SER A 203 -8.34 -13.28 1.83
C SER A 203 -9.03 -14.10 2.94
N ASP A 204 -10.19 -13.62 3.41
CA ASP A 204 -11.05 -14.22 4.44
C ASP A 204 -10.43 -14.29 5.85
N LYS A 205 -9.32 -13.60 6.09
CA LYS A 205 -8.73 -13.54 7.44
C LYS A 205 -9.54 -12.68 8.40
N ARG A 206 -10.17 -11.59 7.91
CA ARG A 206 -11.00 -10.68 8.73
C ARG A 206 -10.28 -10.26 10.02
N THR A 207 -10.89 -10.43 11.17
CA THR A 207 -10.29 -10.08 12.47
C THR A 207 -9.14 -10.97 12.92
N ALA A 208 -8.87 -12.09 12.23
CA ALA A 208 -7.74 -12.96 12.57
C ALA A 208 -6.38 -12.27 12.39
N SER A 209 -6.27 -11.24 11.54
CA SER A 209 -5.05 -10.45 11.38
C SER A 209 -4.79 -9.44 12.51
N LEU A 210 -5.81 -9.10 13.31
CA LEU A 210 -5.71 -8.08 14.35
C LEU A 210 -4.57 -8.31 15.36
N PRO A 211 -4.33 -9.53 15.88
CA PRO A 211 -3.23 -9.77 16.82
C PRO A 211 -1.85 -9.52 16.18
N LEU A 212 -1.65 -9.93 14.92
CA LEU A 212 -0.39 -9.72 14.23
C LEU A 212 -0.16 -8.23 13.94
N VAL A 213 -1.16 -7.51 13.44
CA VAL A 213 -1.08 -6.05 13.21
C VAL A 213 -0.67 -5.31 14.48
N ARG A 214 -1.27 -5.69 15.63
CA ARG A 214 -0.90 -5.12 16.95
C ARG A 214 0.56 -5.38 17.29
N ASN A 215 1.04 -6.60 17.08
CA ASN A 215 2.43 -6.97 17.35
C ASN A 215 3.41 -6.21 16.44
N VAL A 216 3.08 -6.07 15.16
CA VAL A 216 3.96 -5.37 14.19
C VAL A 216 4.11 -3.89 14.58
N PHE A 217 3.02 -3.21 14.94
CA PHE A 217 3.12 -1.85 15.48
C PHE A 217 3.97 -1.79 16.74
N ALA A 218 3.79 -2.72 17.68
CA ALA A 218 4.57 -2.76 18.91
C ALA A 218 6.08 -2.94 18.62
N TRP A 219 6.44 -3.87 17.74
CA TRP A 219 7.84 -4.11 17.34
C TRP A 219 8.44 -2.93 16.61
N ALA A 220 7.69 -2.30 15.72
CA ALA A 220 8.16 -1.11 15.03
C ALA A 220 8.39 0.06 15.99
N ARG A 221 7.53 0.24 16.99
CA ARG A 221 7.71 1.25 18.05
C ARG A 221 8.90 0.95 18.97
N GLU A 222 9.26 -0.31 19.17
CA GLU A 222 10.50 -0.65 19.90
C GLU A 222 11.75 -0.12 19.19
N VAL A 223 11.77 -0.15 17.85
CA VAL A 223 12.87 0.41 17.04
C VAL A 223 12.79 1.95 16.96
N ASN A 224 11.57 2.48 16.93
CA ASN A 224 11.28 3.91 16.86
C ASN A 224 12.01 4.63 15.71
N PRO A 225 11.72 4.31 14.44
CA PRO A 225 12.35 4.97 13.31
C PRO A 225 11.99 6.45 13.22
N ALA A 226 12.83 7.23 12.51
CA ALA A 226 12.58 8.65 12.28
C ALA A 226 11.37 8.91 11.36
N GLN A 227 11.09 7.97 10.49
CA GLN A 227 9.95 8.01 9.57
C GLN A 227 8.64 7.65 10.30
N PRO A 228 7.48 8.17 9.84
CA PRO A 228 6.19 7.80 10.41
C PRO A 228 5.81 6.34 10.10
N LEU A 229 5.01 5.76 10.98
CA LEU A 229 4.45 4.41 10.85
C LEU A 229 2.97 4.50 10.50
N THR A 230 2.50 3.58 9.66
CA THR A 230 1.10 3.44 9.28
C THR A 230 0.71 1.99 9.00
N SER A 231 -0.59 1.74 8.88
CA SER A 231 -1.20 0.59 8.21
C SER A 231 -2.56 1.04 7.67
N GLY A 232 -2.80 0.86 6.39
CA GLY A 232 -3.93 1.46 5.68
C GLY A 232 -5.27 0.76 5.94
N ILE A 233 -6.33 1.56 6.07
CA ILE A 233 -7.72 1.10 6.05
C ILE A 233 -8.10 0.74 4.61
N TRP A 234 -8.77 -0.40 4.41
CA TRP A 234 -9.26 -0.81 3.09
C TRP A 234 -10.70 -1.34 3.10
N ALA A 235 -11.14 -1.93 4.22
CA ALA A 235 -12.48 -2.49 4.38
C ALA A 235 -13.21 -1.77 5.53
N TRP A 236 -14.26 -1.04 5.20
CA TRP A 236 -14.93 -0.12 6.14
C TRP A 236 -15.72 -0.85 7.23
N ASP A 237 -16.11 -2.10 7.00
CA ASP A 237 -16.79 -2.97 7.97
C ASP A 237 -15.84 -3.63 8.99
N PHE A 238 -14.52 -3.52 8.82
CA PHE A 238 -13.53 -4.08 9.73
C PHE A 238 -13.25 -3.17 10.93
N THR A 239 -14.30 -2.78 11.66
CA THR A 239 -14.26 -1.73 12.69
C THR A 239 -13.14 -1.89 13.71
N ALA A 240 -12.87 -3.12 14.19
CA ALA A 240 -11.81 -3.38 15.17
C ALA A 240 -10.40 -3.22 14.58
N LEU A 241 -10.18 -3.67 13.34
CA LEU A 241 -8.92 -3.46 12.61
C LEU A 241 -8.73 -1.99 12.32
N ASN A 242 -9.75 -1.32 11.78
CA ASN A 242 -9.69 0.11 11.43
C ASN A 242 -9.37 0.97 12.66
N ALA A 243 -9.99 0.67 13.82
CA ALA A 243 -9.69 1.37 15.08
C ALA A 243 -8.23 1.16 15.52
N LEU A 244 -7.70 -0.07 15.37
CA LEU A 244 -6.31 -0.37 15.68
C LEU A 244 -5.35 0.39 14.73
N GLN A 245 -5.62 0.35 13.43
CA GLN A 245 -4.81 0.99 12.38
C GLN A 245 -4.76 2.50 12.61
N VAL A 246 -5.90 3.18 12.70
CA VAL A 246 -5.97 4.63 12.95
C VAL A 246 -5.32 5.03 14.27
N GLY A 247 -5.61 4.25 15.34
CA GLY A 247 -5.11 4.56 16.69
C GLY A 247 -3.59 4.42 16.85
N ASN A 248 -2.91 3.67 15.97
CA ASN A 248 -1.47 3.43 16.04
C ASN A 248 -0.67 4.08 14.89
N SER A 249 -1.34 4.64 13.88
CA SER A 249 -0.69 5.31 12.74
C SER A 249 -0.31 6.75 13.06
N ASP A 250 0.87 7.15 12.62
CA ASP A 250 1.32 8.55 12.67
C ASP A 250 0.67 9.37 11.56
N VAL A 251 0.58 8.79 10.36
CA VAL A 251 -0.12 9.27 9.18
C VAL A 251 -1.20 8.26 8.86
N VAL A 252 -2.42 8.71 8.58
CA VAL A 252 -3.51 7.78 8.23
C VAL A 252 -3.45 7.46 6.75
N THR A 253 -3.31 6.19 6.43
CA THR A 253 -3.37 5.70 5.04
C THR A 253 -4.64 4.89 4.81
N TYR A 254 -5.11 4.85 3.55
CA TYR A 254 -6.31 4.12 3.19
C TYR A 254 -6.30 3.72 1.71
N HIS A 255 -7.11 2.73 1.36
CA HIS A 255 -7.39 2.32 -0.02
C HIS A 255 -8.82 2.67 -0.39
N ASP A 256 -9.00 3.13 -1.62
CA ASP A 256 -10.32 3.45 -2.13
C ASP A 256 -10.34 3.34 -3.66
N TYR A 257 -11.07 2.35 -4.17
CA TYR A 257 -11.24 2.12 -5.60
C TYR A 257 -12.64 2.49 -6.11
N GLU A 258 -13.41 3.21 -5.29
CA GLU A 258 -14.75 3.65 -5.64
C GLU A 258 -14.73 5.00 -6.38
N ASP A 259 -15.90 5.54 -6.68
CA ASP A 259 -16.06 6.81 -7.39
C ASP A 259 -15.71 8.05 -6.55
N GLU A 260 -15.70 9.21 -7.19
CA GLU A 260 -15.36 10.49 -6.56
C GLU A 260 -16.29 10.84 -5.37
N ALA A 261 -17.58 10.49 -5.45
CA ALA A 261 -18.54 10.81 -4.40
C ALA A 261 -18.23 10.01 -3.12
N TRP A 262 -17.82 8.76 -3.26
CA TRP A 262 -17.39 7.92 -2.15
C TRP A 262 -16.05 8.39 -1.57
N HIS A 263 -15.05 8.65 -2.42
CA HIS A 263 -13.77 9.23 -1.98
C HIS A 263 -13.95 10.51 -1.13
N ARG A 264 -14.84 11.41 -1.52
CA ARG A 264 -15.14 12.62 -0.74
C ARG A 264 -15.64 12.31 0.66
N ARG A 265 -16.53 11.33 0.81
CA ARG A 265 -17.07 10.91 2.12
C ARG A 265 -15.97 10.32 3.00
N VAL A 266 -15.14 9.45 2.42
CA VAL A 266 -14.00 8.83 3.10
C VAL A 266 -13.01 9.90 3.59
N ILE A 267 -12.62 10.84 2.75
CA ILE A 267 -11.73 11.93 3.10
C ILE A 267 -12.32 12.77 4.24
N GLN A 268 -13.59 13.16 4.15
CA GLN A 268 -14.27 13.93 5.20
C GLN A 268 -14.28 13.17 6.55
N MET A 269 -14.56 11.87 6.50
CA MET A 269 -14.55 11.02 7.70
C MET A 269 -13.15 10.92 8.30
N LEU A 270 -12.12 10.66 7.49
CA LEU A 270 -10.76 10.50 7.97
C LEU A 270 -10.12 11.81 8.43
N HIS A 271 -10.50 12.97 7.88
CA HIS A 271 -10.05 14.27 8.36
C HIS A 271 -10.42 14.54 9.83
N THR A 272 -11.47 13.88 10.36
CA THR A 272 -11.83 13.98 11.78
C THR A 272 -10.74 13.48 12.72
N THR A 273 -9.78 12.70 12.22
CA THR A 273 -8.61 12.25 12.99
C THR A 273 -7.61 13.38 13.26
N GLY A 274 -7.68 14.48 12.50
CA GLY A 274 -6.72 15.57 12.51
C GLY A 274 -5.34 15.22 11.92
N ARG A 275 -5.13 13.99 11.47
CA ARG A 275 -3.85 13.51 10.93
C ARG A 275 -3.76 13.74 9.41
N PRO A 276 -2.54 13.83 8.85
CA PRO A 276 -2.37 13.80 7.40
C PRO A 276 -2.92 12.51 6.80
N LEU A 277 -3.42 12.59 5.57
CA LEU A 277 -3.98 11.45 4.84
C LEU A 277 -3.15 11.12 3.60
N VAL A 278 -2.99 9.82 3.33
CA VAL A 278 -2.45 9.32 2.07
C VAL A 278 -3.36 8.19 1.58
N CYS A 279 -3.96 8.35 0.40
CA CYS A 279 -4.62 7.27 -0.32
C CYS A 279 -3.52 6.40 -0.95
N THR A 280 -3.24 5.25 -0.35
CA THR A 280 -2.13 4.37 -0.76
C THR A 280 -2.51 3.38 -1.85
N GLU A 281 -3.80 3.30 -2.19
CA GLU A 281 -4.27 2.60 -3.39
C GLU A 281 -5.56 3.24 -3.91
N TYR A 282 -5.55 3.58 -5.18
CA TYR A 282 -6.71 4.01 -5.95
C TYR A 282 -6.47 3.73 -7.44
N MET A 283 -7.40 4.07 -8.27
CA MET A 283 -7.39 3.95 -9.73
C MET A 283 -7.66 2.53 -10.20
N ALA A 284 -8.91 2.27 -10.47
CA ALA A 284 -9.42 1.11 -11.18
C ALA A 284 -10.43 1.63 -12.22
N ARG A 285 -10.00 1.76 -13.49
CA ARG A 285 -10.74 2.50 -14.52
C ARG A 285 -12.19 2.03 -14.70
N PRO A 286 -12.48 0.72 -14.81
CA PRO A 286 -13.85 0.23 -14.95
C PRO A 286 -14.75 0.49 -13.73
N ARG A 287 -14.17 0.80 -12.56
CA ARG A 287 -14.91 1.15 -11.33
C ARG A 287 -15.15 2.66 -11.17
N ASN A 288 -14.85 3.47 -12.19
CA ASN A 288 -14.90 4.93 -12.15
C ASN A 288 -13.90 5.60 -11.17
N SER A 289 -12.98 4.84 -10.60
CA SER A 289 -11.82 5.36 -9.89
C SER A 289 -10.72 5.66 -10.92
N ARG A 290 -10.69 6.89 -11.43
CA ARG A 290 -9.85 7.30 -12.58
C ARG A 290 -8.87 8.39 -12.19
N PHE A 291 -7.74 8.48 -12.90
CA PHE A 291 -6.83 9.63 -12.74
C PHE A 291 -7.54 10.97 -12.95
N SER A 292 -8.44 11.05 -13.94
CA SER A 292 -9.15 12.29 -14.28
C SER A 292 -10.12 12.80 -13.21
N THR A 293 -10.64 11.92 -12.36
CA THR A 293 -11.60 12.27 -11.31
C THR A 293 -10.98 12.28 -9.93
N ILE A 294 -10.23 11.23 -9.58
CA ILE A 294 -9.74 11.04 -8.21
C ILE A 294 -8.46 11.85 -7.93
N MET A 295 -7.48 11.86 -8.84
CA MET A 295 -6.21 12.53 -8.57
C MET A 295 -6.36 14.06 -8.34
N PRO A 296 -7.20 14.82 -9.12
CA PRO A 296 -7.49 16.21 -8.82
C PRO A 296 -8.19 16.41 -7.48
N LEU A 297 -9.08 15.49 -7.09
CA LEU A 297 -9.73 15.53 -5.77
C LEU A 297 -8.69 15.38 -4.67
N LEU A 298 -7.84 14.33 -4.71
CA LEU A 298 -6.82 14.10 -3.70
C LEU A 298 -5.86 15.29 -3.57
N LYS A 299 -5.44 15.89 -4.71
CA LYS A 299 -4.60 17.09 -4.68
C LYS A 299 -5.29 18.27 -4.01
N ARG A 300 -6.56 18.54 -4.34
CA ARG A 300 -7.34 19.67 -3.76
C ARG A 300 -7.52 19.50 -2.25
N GLU A 301 -7.77 18.28 -1.79
CA GLU A 301 -7.95 17.95 -0.37
C GLU A 301 -6.61 17.79 0.37
N ASN A 302 -5.48 17.99 -0.31
CA ASN A 302 -4.12 17.79 0.21
C ASN A 302 -3.92 16.39 0.80
N VAL A 303 -4.44 15.37 0.11
CA VAL A 303 -4.27 13.95 0.40
C VAL A 303 -3.22 13.37 -0.53
N GLY A 304 -2.27 12.61 -0.02
CA GLY A 304 -1.29 11.89 -0.86
C GLY A 304 -1.99 10.89 -1.79
N ALA A 305 -1.49 10.73 -3.01
CA ALA A 305 -2.13 9.97 -4.08
C ALA A 305 -1.18 8.90 -4.64
N ILE A 306 -1.37 7.64 -4.22
CA ILE A 306 -0.59 6.50 -4.69
C ILE A 306 -1.52 5.53 -5.43
N SER A 307 -1.45 5.50 -6.77
CA SER A 307 -2.25 4.60 -7.59
C SER A 307 -1.69 3.17 -7.56
N TRP A 308 -2.43 2.19 -8.11
CA TRP A 308 -1.91 0.85 -8.32
C TRP A 308 -1.41 0.69 -9.76
N GLY A 309 -0.22 0.04 -9.93
CA GLY A 309 0.30 -0.39 -11.21
C GLY A 309 0.99 0.72 -12.04
N LEU A 310 2.30 0.55 -12.31
CA LEU A 310 3.07 1.48 -13.13
C LEU A 310 3.24 0.97 -14.56
N VAL A 311 3.77 -0.23 -14.71
CA VAL A 311 4.14 -0.81 -16.00
C VAL A 311 3.52 -2.17 -16.17
N GLU A 312 2.92 -2.42 -17.33
CA GLU A 312 2.45 -3.75 -17.73
C GLU A 312 3.55 -4.80 -17.53
N GLY A 313 3.28 -5.79 -16.69
CA GLY A 313 4.28 -6.77 -16.30
C GLY A 313 3.71 -8.15 -15.97
N LYS A 314 4.49 -8.95 -15.28
CA LYS A 314 4.11 -10.31 -14.87
C LYS A 314 2.94 -10.34 -13.87
N THR A 315 2.66 -9.24 -13.17
CA THR A 315 1.53 -9.13 -12.25
C THR A 315 0.18 -9.18 -12.95
N ASN A 316 0.12 -8.84 -14.25
CA ASN A 316 -1.10 -8.82 -15.03
C ASN A 316 -2.18 -7.87 -14.49
N THR A 317 -1.81 -6.78 -13.81
CA THR A 317 -2.77 -5.88 -13.16
C THR A 317 -3.51 -4.96 -14.14
N LYS A 318 -3.23 -5.08 -15.44
CA LYS A 318 -4.10 -4.54 -16.50
C LYS A 318 -5.45 -5.25 -16.60
N TYR A 319 -5.57 -6.49 -16.14
CA TYR A 319 -6.83 -7.23 -16.05
C TYR A 319 -7.55 -6.92 -14.73
N ALA A 320 -8.87 -7.07 -14.72
CA ALA A 320 -9.65 -6.90 -13.49
C ALA A 320 -9.41 -8.07 -12.51
N TRP A 321 -9.48 -7.77 -11.21
CA TRP A 321 -9.25 -8.80 -10.17
C TRP A 321 -10.41 -9.80 -10.03
N ASP A 322 -11.61 -9.46 -10.50
CA ASP A 322 -12.85 -10.23 -10.38
C ASP A 322 -13.36 -10.82 -11.69
N THR A 323 -12.75 -10.45 -12.81
CA THR A 323 -13.20 -10.87 -14.15
C THR A 323 -11.99 -11.26 -15.01
N PRO A 324 -11.41 -12.45 -14.81
CA PRO A 324 -10.25 -12.91 -15.57
C PRO A 324 -10.59 -13.16 -17.05
N LEU A 325 -9.66 -12.82 -17.94
CA LEU A 325 -9.73 -13.08 -19.39
C LEU A 325 -8.74 -14.21 -19.76
N THR A 326 -9.12 -15.43 -19.40
CA THR A 326 -8.23 -16.62 -19.50
C THR A 326 -7.91 -17.05 -20.93
N ASP A 327 -8.61 -16.53 -21.93
CA ASP A 327 -8.29 -16.65 -23.35
C ASP A 327 -7.12 -15.76 -23.80
N GLY A 328 -6.64 -14.87 -22.92
CA GLY A 328 -5.53 -13.97 -23.17
C GLY A 328 -5.88 -12.74 -24.02
N SER A 329 -7.18 -12.51 -24.27
CA SER A 329 -7.62 -11.30 -24.96
C SER A 329 -7.23 -10.05 -24.19
N GLU A 330 -6.93 -8.97 -24.91
CA GLU A 330 -6.66 -7.67 -24.29
C GLU A 330 -7.95 -7.13 -23.66
N PRO A 331 -7.94 -6.64 -22.40
CA PRO A 331 -9.12 -6.03 -21.82
C PRO A 331 -9.54 -4.78 -22.59
N VAL A 332 -10.84 -4.56 -22.74
CA VAL A 332 -11.39 -3.37 -23.42
C VAL A 332 -10.85 -2.08 -22.84
N GLU A 333 -10.70 -2.04 -21.51
CA GLU A 333 -10.05 -0.97 -20.78
C GLU A 333 -9.14 -1.59 -19.71
N TRP A 334 -7.89 -1.13 -19.63
CA TRP A 334 -6.96 -1.59 -18.61
C TRP A 334 -7.43 -1.20 -17.22
N PHE A 335 -7.39 -2.17 -16.32
CA PHE A 335 -7.84 -1.97 -14.95
C PHE A 335 -6.94 -0.98 -14.21
N HIS A 336 -5.64 -1.26 -14.21
CA HIS A 336 -4.59 -0.41 -13.68
C HIS A 336 -3.56 -0.06 -14.77
N GLU A 337 -2.29 0.13 -14.40
CA GLU A 337 -1.12 0.41 -15.20
C GLU A 337 -1.16 1.76 -15.94
N VAL A 338 -0.01 2.41 -15.96
CA VAL A 338 0.21 3.69 -16.64
C VAL A 338 0.92 3.50 -17.97
N PHE A 339 1.90 2.61 -17.99
CA PHE A 339 2.76 2.37 -19.13
C PHE A 339 2.64 0.95 -19.68
N ARG A 340 2.83 0.81 -20.98
CA ARG A 340 3.11 -0.47 -21.62
C ARG A 340 4.53 -0.92 -21.30
N ARG A 341 4.88 -2.16 -21.63
CA ARG A 341 6.23 -2.73 -21.38
C ARG A 341 7.38 -1.97 -22.04
N ASP A 342 7.10 -1.28 -23.12
CA ASP A 342 8.08 -0.47 -23.86
C ASP A 342 8.20 0.98 -23.35
N GLY A 343 7.44 1.34 -22.30
CA GLY A 343 7.41 2.67 -21.72
C GLY A 343 6.47 3.64 -22.42
N THR A 344 5.76 3.21 -23.46
CA THR A 344 4.71 4.04 -24.05
C THR A 344 3.52 4.15 -23.11
N PRO A 345 2.91 5.33 -22.93
CA PRO A 345 1.72 5.48 -22.11
C PRO A 345 0.57 4.60 -22.62
N TYR A 346 -0.14 3.92 -21.72
CA TYR A 346 -1.40 3.30 -22.07
C TYR A 346 -2.40 4.36 -22.56
N ARG A 347 -2.51 5.48 -21.83
CA ARG A 347 -3.30 6.65 -22.20
C ARG A 347 -2.47 7.93 -22.06
N ARG A 348 -2.26 8.66 -23.15
CA ARG A 348 -1.49 9.91 -23.14
C ARG A 348 -2.17 11.01 -22.33
N ASP A 349 -3.50 11.12 -22.43
CA ASP A 349 -4.29 12.10 -21.68
C ASP A 349 -4.11 11.94 -20.16
N GLU A 350 -3.97 10.70 -19.66
CA GLU A 350 -3.71 10.45 -18.24
C GLU A 350 -2.30 10.86 -17.83
N THR A 351 -1.28 10.52 -18.60
CA THR A 351 0.11 10.92 -18.29
C THR A 351 0.31 12.43 -18.39
N GLU A 352 -0.35 13.11 -19.31
CA GLU A 352 -0.35 14.57 -19.39
C GLU A 352 -1.04 15.21 -18.18
N LEU A 353 -2.17 14.66 -17.74
CA LEU A 353 -2.86 15.09 -16.52
C LEU A 353 -1.98 14.89 -15.28
N ILE A 354 -1.36 13.71 -15.14
CA ILE A 354 -0.45 13.40 -14.03
C ILE A 354 0.69 14.43 -14.00
N LYS A 355 1.35 14.68 -15.13
CA LYS A 355 2.40 15.71 -15.25
C LYS A 355 1.89 17.08 -14.82
N LYS A 356 0.73 17.50 -15.33
CA LYS A 356 0.13 18.78 -14.97
C LYS A 356 -0.17 18.91 -13.48
N LEU A 357 -0.66 17.86 -12.86
CA LEU A 357 -0.97 17.87 -11.42
C LEU A 357 0.30 17.81 -10.56
N ASN A 358 1.39 17.20 -11.04
CA ASN A 358 2.66 17.10 -10.33
C ASN A 358 3.59 18.29 -10.59
N SER A 359 3.36 19.09 -11.63
CA SER A 359 4.09 20.32 -11.84
C SER A 359 3.81 21.32 -10.71
N LYS A 360 4.87 22.04 -10.29
CA LYS A 360 4.81 23.05 -9.20
C LYS A 360 3.96 24.24 -9.59
#